data_6e4a60998bace167df53229edee71c4f
#
_entry.id   6e4a60998bace167df53229edee71c4f
#
_cell.length_a   1.000
_cell.length_b   1.000
_cell.length_c   1.000
_cell.angle_alpha   90.00
_cell.angle_beta   90.00
_cell.angle_gamma   90.00
#
_symmetry.space_group_name_H-M   'P 1'
#
loop_
_entity.id
_entity.type
_entity.pdbx_description
1 polymer ?
#
loop_
_entity_poly.entity_id
_entity_poly.type
_entity_poly.pdbx_seq_one_letter_code
_entity_poly.pdbx_strand_id
1 'polypeptide(L)'
;SLKTHEIKEVLVVGTKAALHEKQGKTLATLDEFLQKSTKVDLIKRGAYAWEPILNGMATERTVITIDGMRIFGACTDKMDPITSYVEVSNLSEATISSGQQGTCHGNTIGGAIDLKRSHRRFVKSGWEFIVNSGYESNNRQKIIGSAINYADSLFYIDTDVMFRDAENYKAGNNEEIEFSQFRKLNFSATSGYKLTKNKSIEASVIYDKATNVGYPALPMDVSLAEALITSLKFNYKPKSAQIDNWETKLYYNTITHTMDDTKRPNVPIHMDMPGWSD
;
A
#
# COMPACT_ATOMS: atom_id res chain seq x y z
N SER A 1 24.94 17.58 -32.73
CA SER A 1 24.06 16.50 -32.18
C SER A 1 24.08 16.58 -30.68
N LEU A 2 22.95 16.95 -30.07
CA LEU A 2 22.75 16.90 -28.63
C LEU A 2 22.72 15.42 -28.21
N LYS A 3 23.71 15.00 -27.45
CA LYS A 3 23.67 13.69 -26.79
C LYS A 3 22.66 13.78 -25.65
N THR A 4 21.52 13.16 -25.82
CA THR A 4 20.58 12.90 -24.71
C THR A 4 21.22 11.91 -23.75
N HIS A 5 21.53 12.35 -22.55
CA HIS A 5 21.92 11.47 -21.45
C HIS A 5 20.62 10.92 -20.81
N GLU A 6 20.31 9.66 -21.07
CA GLU A 6 19.29 8.96 -20.28
C GLU A 6 19.83 8.71 -18.87
N ILE A 7 19.26 9.38 -17.90
CA ILE A 7 19.53 9.09 -16.49
C ILE A 7 18.65 7.90 -16.11
N LYS A 8 19.24 6.70 -16.13
CA LYS A 8 18.62 5.51 -15.58
C LYS A 8 18.80 5.51 -14.07
N GLU A 9 17.91 6.14 -13.36
CA GLU A 9 17.88 6.02 -11.91
C GLU A 9 16.67 5.19 -11.51
N VAL A 10 16.91 3.96 -11.10
CA VAL A 10 15.93 3.07 -10.46
C VAL A 10 16.27 3.06 -8.98
N LEU A 11 15.45 3.73 -8.16
CA LEU A 11 15.58 3.61 -6.72
C LEU A 11 14.85 2.35 -6.27
N VAL A 12 15.59 1.26 -6.10
CA VAL A 12 15.07 0.03 -5.50
C VAL A 12 15.23 0.16 -3.99
N VAL A 13 14.13 0.38 -3.29
CA VAL A 13 14.12 0.39 -1.83
C VAL A 13 13.74 -1.01 -1.36
N GLY A 14 14.73 -1.87 -1.21
CA GLY A 14 14.53 -3.22 -0.68
C GLY A 14 14.34 -3.18 0.84
N THR A 15 13.28 -3.80 1.35
CA THR A 15 12.96 -3.79 2.79
C THR A 15 13.99 -4.50 3.66
N LYS A 16 14.64 -5.56 3.17
CA LYS A 16 15.65 -6.30 3.97
C LYS A 16 16.95 -5.55 4.23
N ALA A 17 17.40 -4.71 3.32
CA ALA A 17 18.63 -3.92 3.52
C ALA A 17 18.35 -2.60 4.25
N ALA A 18 17.19 -1.98 4.00
CA ALA A 18 16.77 -0.73 4.66
C ALA A 18 16.31 -0.95 6.11
N LEU A 19 15.83 -2.14 6.46
CA LEU A 19 15.33 -2.48 7.79
C LEU A 19 16.38 -2.32 8.90
N HIS A 20 17.66 -2.56 8.62
CA HIS A 20 18.73 -2.44 9.61
C HIS A 20 19.35 -1.04 9.72
N GLU A 21 19.33 -0.24 8.66
CA GLU A 21 20.00 1.08 8.66
C GLU A 21 19.09 2.29 8.83
N LYS A 22 17.77 2.16 8.58
CA LYS A 22 16.84 3.31 8.53
C LYS A 22 15.54 3.12 9.29
N GLN A 23 15.42 2.10 10.13
CA GLN A 23 14.23 1.89 10.95
C GLN A 23 14.18 2.94 12.08
N GLY A 24 13.49 4.03 11.78
CA GLY A 24 13.04 4.91 12.86
C GLY A 24 11.91 4.28 13.68
N LYS A 25 11.03 3.46 13.04
CA LYS A 25 9.87 2.82 13.68
C LYS A 25 9.60 1.47 13.05
N THR A 26 9.52 0.43 13.86
CA THR A 26 9.23 -0.96 13.42
C THR A 26 7.84 -1.09 12.80
N LEU A 27 6.91 -0.22 13.16
CA LEU A 27 5.51 -0.21 12.73
C LEU A 27 5.16 1.05 11.93
N ALA A 28 6.11 1.57 11.14
CA ALA A 28 5.90 2.73 10.28
C ALA A 28 4.76 2.48 9.27
N THR A 29 4.10 3.56 8.85
CA THR A 29 3.18 3.53 7.71
C THR A 29 3.96 3.51 6.40
N LEU A 30 3.30 3.12 5.31
CA LEU A 30 3.92 3.16 3.99
C LEU A 30 4.29 4.60 3.57
N ASP A 31 3.50 5.58 3.97
CA ASP A 31 3.74 7.00 3.71
C ASP A 31 5.06 7.46 4.34
N GLU A 32 5.28 7.12 5.62
CA GLU A 32 6.54 7.41 6.30
C GLU A 32 7.74 6.72 5.64
N PHE A 33 7.52 5.55 5.03
CA PHE A 33 8.53 4.84 4.29
C PHE A 33 8.84 5.53 2.94
N LEU A 34 7.80 5.90 2.18
CA LEU A 34 7.95 6.59 0.89
C LEU A 34 8.56 7.98 1.03
N GLN A 35 8.30 8.68 2.13
CA GLN A 35 8.90 10.00 2.43
C GLN A 35 10.44 9.98 2.48
N LYS A 36 11.06 8.82 2.63
CA LYS A 36 12.53 8.67 2.57
C LYS A 36 13.10 8.80 1.16
N SER A 37 12.25 8.73 0.13
CA SER A 37 12.64 8.95 -1.25
C SER A 37 12.67 10.44 -1.57
N THR A 38 13.72 10.91 -2.25
CA THR A 38 13.83 12.30 -2.73
C THR A 38 12.90 12.62 -3.91
N LYS A 39 12.23 11.61 -4.46
CA LYS A 39 11.32 11.73 -5.61
C LYS A 39 9.86 11.80 -5.21
N VAL A 40 9.54 11.46 -3.96
CA VAL A 40 8.17 11.40 -3.47
C VAL A 40 7.95 12.48 -2.43
N ASP A 41 7.06 13.39 -2.72
CA ASP A 41 6.46 14.29 -1.78
C ASP A 41 5.11 13.74 -1.30
N LEU A 42 4.64 14.17 -0.15
CA LEU A 42 3.39 13.67 0.43
C LEU A 42 2.47 14.83 0.80
N ILE A 43 1.23 14.78 0.32
CA ILE A 43 0.19 15.72 0.76
C ILE A 43 -0.49 15.12 2.00
N LYS A 44 -0.33 15.82 3.12
CA LYS A 44 -0.88 15.43 4.43
C LYS A 44 -2.16 16.22 4.69
N ARG A 45 -3.31 15.55 4.64
CA ARG A 45 -4.61 16.17 4.97
C ARG A 45 -5.06 15.87 6.40
N GLY A 46 -4.46 14.84 7.02
CA GLY A 46 -4.73 14.38 8.39
C GLY A 46 -3.68 13.37 8.84
N ALA A 47 -3.97 12.66 9.92
CA ALA A 47 -3.09 11.63 10.46
C ALA A 47 -3.11 10.33 9.64
N TYR A 48 -4.22 10.06 8.95
CA TYR A 48 -4.40 8.87 8.11
C TYR A 48 -3.97 9.15 6.68
N ALA A 49 -3.22 8.21 6.09
CA ALA A 49 -2.89 8.07 4.67
C ALA A 49 -2.58 9.38 3.93
N TRP A 50 -1.36 9.51 3.46
CA TRP A 50 -0.90 10.72 2.76
C TRP A 50 -0.78 10.45 1.26
N GLU A 51 -1.28 11.37 0.46
CA GLU A 51 -1.24 11.25 -1.00
C GLU A 51 0.18 11.41 -1.53
N PRO A 52 0.74 10.42 -2.25
CA PRO A 52 2.07 10.53 -2.85
C PRO A 52 2.04 11.40 -4.10
N ILE A 53 2.94 12.37 -4.14
CA ILE A 53 3.23 13.21 -5.30
C ILE A 53 4.61 12.82 -5.84
N LEU A 54 4.68 12.38 -7.08
CA LEU A 54 5.91 11.91 -7.71
C LEU A 54 6.53 12.98 -8.58
N ASN A 55 7.74 13.45 -8.21
CA ASN A 55 8.45 14.53 -8.91
C ASN A 55 7.58 15.80 -9.15
N GLY A 56 6.76 16.17 -8.18
CA GLY A 56 5.83 17.30 -8.27
C GLY A 56 4.62 17.07 -9.19
N MET A 57 4.43 15.84 -9.70
CA MET A 57 3.28 15.48 -10.54
C MET A 57 2.14 14.92 -9.70
N ALA A 58 0.93 15.43 -9.94
CA ALA A 58 -0.28 14.94 -9.29
C ALA A 58 -0.54 13.45 -9.57
N THR A 59 -1.22 12.79 -8.64
CA THR A 59 -1.46 11.33 -8.66
C THR A 59 -2.15 10.85 -9.94
N GLU A 60 -2.98 11.68 -10.60
CA GLU A 60 -3.64 11.36 -11.88
C GLU A 60 -2.64 11.19 -13.04
N ARG A 61 -1.42 11.72 -12.90
CA ARG A 61 -0.34 11.62 -13.89
C ARG A 61 0.68 10.54 -13.57
N THR A 62 0.45 9.80 -12.50
CA THR A 62 1.31 8.74 -12.02
C THR A 62 0.57 7.41 -12.02
N VAL A 63 1.29 6.30 -12.01
CA VAL A 63 0.71 4.97 -11.86
C VAL A 63 1.19 4.38 -10.55
N ILE A 64 0.26 3.88 -9.75
CA ILE A 64 0.58 3.10 -8.55
C ILE A 64 0.09 1.68 -8.78
N THR A 65 0.99 0.71 -8.59
CA THR A 65 0.68 -0.71 -8.71
C THR A 65 1.01 -1.43 -7.41
N ILE A 66 0.24 -2.47 -7.11
CA ILE A 66 0.49 -3.41 -6.01
C ILE A 66 0.69 -4.78 -6.63
N ASP A 67 1.87 -5.37 -6.48
CA ASP A 67 2.25 -6.65 -7.12
C ASP A 67 2.03 -6.64 -8.65
N GLY A 68 2.24 -5.50 -9.31
CA GLY A 68 1.98 -5.30 -10.73
C GLY A 68 0.50 -5.15 -11.11
N MET A 69 -0.42 -5.11 -10.15
CA MET A 69 -1.84 -4.84 -10.37
C MET A 69 -2.07 -3.33 -10.35
N ARG A 70 -2.69 -2.80 -11.39
CA ARG A 70 -3.10 -1.40 -11.42
C ARG A 70 -4.43 -1.23 -10.70
N ILE A 71 -4.43 -0.39 -9.68
CA ILE A 71 -5.58 -0.11 -8.84
C ILE A 71 -6.05 1.32 -9.10
N PHE A 72 -7.36 1.54 -9.07
CA PHE A 72 -7.96 2.87 -9.18
C PHE A 72 -8.68 3.19 -7.88
N GLY A 73 -8.32 4.32 -7.24
CA GLY A 73 -8.98 4.77 -6.02
C GLY A 73 -10.38 5.30 -6.28
N ALA A 74 -11.28 5.12 -5.34
CA ALA A 74 -12.67 5.62 -5.42
C ALA A 74 -12.80 7.09 -4.98
N CYS A 75 -11.84 7.61 -4.21
CA CYS A 75 -11.87 8.97 -3.71
C CYS A 75 -11.25 9.96 -4.70
N THR A 76 -12.00 10.98 -5.11
CA THR A 76 -11.51 12.07 -5.98
C THR A 76 -10.44 12.91 -5.29
N ASP A 77 -10.58 13.14 -3.98
CA ASP A 77 -9.66 13.96 -3.18
C ASP A 77 -8.47 13.17 -2.61
N LYS A 78 -8.32 11.89 -3.01
CA LYS A 78 -7.22 11.01 -2.60
C LYS A 78 -7.04 10.90 -1.07
N MET A 79 -8.14 10.88 -0.33
CA MET A 79 -8.14 10.75 1.13
C MET A 79 -7.75 9.33 1.56
N ASP A 80 -7.97 8.33 0.71
CA ASP A 80 -7.49 6.95 0.83
C ASP A 80 -6.66 6.55 -0.42
N PRO A 81 -5.44 7.07 -0.56
CA PRO A 81 -4.60 6.75 -1.71
C PRO A 81 -4.26 5.26 -1.76
N ILE A 82 -4.00 4.74 -2.95
CA ILE A 82 -3.70 3.30 -3.19
C ILE A 82 -2.56 2.79 -2.29
N THR A 83 -1.63 3.66 -1.93
CA THR A 83 -0.54 3.35 -0.99
C THR A 83 -1.03 2.97 0.40
N SER A 84 -2.25 3.37 0.79
CA SER A 84 -2.82 2.99 2.08
C SER A 84 -3.20 1.51 2.19
N TYR A 85 -3.38 0.80 1.07
CA TYR A 85 -3.80 -0.60 1.07
C TYR A 85 -2.67 -1.60 1.32
N VAL A 86 -1.42 -1.13 1.47
CA VAL A 86 -0.24 -1.95 1.75
C VAL A 86 0.42 -1.51 3.05
N GLU A 87 0.78 -2.46 3.89
CA GLU A 87 1.56 -2.22 5.11
C GLU A 87 3.06 -2.48 4.88
N VAL A 88 3.91 -1.73 5.57
CA VAL A 88 5.38 -1.92 5.48
C VAL A 88 5.79 -3.30 5.98
N SER A 89 5.04 -3.89 6.93
CA SER A 89 5.31 -5.23 7.47
C SER A 89 5.34 -6.31 6.39
N ASN A 90 4.53 -6.17 5.34
CA ASN A 90 4.43 -7.14 4.25
C ASN A 90 5.06 -6.66 2.93
N LEU A 91 5.71 -5.49 2.92
CA LEU A 91 6.36 -4.94 1.73
C LEU A 91 7.78 -5.51 1.58
N SER A 92 8.12 -6.01 0.40
CA SER A 92 9.49 -6.44 0.05
C SER A 92 10.26 -5.37 -0.72
N GLU A 93 9.56 -4.62 -1.56
CA GLU A 93 10.18 -3.66 -2.46
C GLU A 93 9.18 -2.55 -2.82
N ALA A 94 9.67 -1.32 -2.91
CA ALA A 94 8.97 -0.22 -3.55
C ALA A 94 9.89 0.35 -4.65
N THR A 95 9.48 0.20 -5.90
CA THR A 95 10.22 0.73 -7.06
C THR A 95 9.60 2.04 -7.48
N ILE A 96 10.41 3.12 -7.52
CA ILE A 96 9.98 4.45 -7.94
C ILE A 96 10.66 4.80 -9.25
N SER A 97 9.86 4.90 -10.32
CA SER A 97 10.31 5.23 -11.68
C SER A 97 9.81 6.59 -12.09
N SER A 98 10.68 7.43 -12.65
CA SER A 98 10.32 8.79 -13.09
C SER A 98 9.92 8.82 -14.56
N GLY A 99 8.97 9.69 -14.91
CA GLY A 99 8.56 9.94 -16.28
C GLY A 99 8.14 8.67 -17.01
N GLN A 100 8.54 8.54 -18.27
CA GLN A 100 8.18 7.39 -19.10
C GLN A 100 8.86 6.06 -18.70
N GLN A 101 9.82 6.06 -17.79
CA GLN A 101 10.42 4.82 -17.27
C GLN A 101 9.39 3.96 -16.51
N GLY A 102 8.29 4.56 -16.06
CA GLY A 102 7.19 3.87 -15.41
C GLY A 102 6.21 3.20 -16.37
N THR A 103 6.37 3.28 -17.69
CA THR A 103 5.39 2.77 -18.68
C THR A 103 5.21 1.26 -18.68
N CYS A 104 6.15 0.49 -18.13
CA CYS A 104 5.97 -0.95 -17.91
C CYS A 104 4.83 -1.28 -16.93
N HIS A 105 4.40 -0.31 -16.11
CA HIS A 105 3.28 -0.42 -15.17
C HIS A 105 1.99 0.22 -15.71
N GLY A 106 2.03 0.83 -16.90
CA GLY A 106 0.91 1.51 -17.56
C GLY A 106 1.33 2.87 -18.12
N ASN A 107 0.43 3.52 -18.87
CA ASN A 107 0.69 4.83 -19.44
C ASN A 107 0.80 5.89 -18.33
N THR A 108 1.92 6.58 -18.26
CA THR A 108 2.20 7.62 -17.29
C THR A 108 3.13 8.68 -17.83
N ILE A 109 2.96 9.93 -17.38
CA ILE A 109 3.86 11.06 -17.66
C ILE A 109 4.73 11.35 -16.44
N GLY A 110 4.18 11.23 -15.23
CA GLY A 110 4.87 11.53 -13.97
C GLY A 110 5.81 10.42 -13.51
N GLY A 111 5.47 9.17 -13.86
CA GLY A 111 6.20 7.99 -13.40
C GLY A 111 5.32 6.97 -12.70
N ALA A 112 5.94 6.00 -12.04
CA ALA A 112 5.22 4.93 -11.36
C ALA A 112 5.82 4.65 -9.98
N ILE A 113 4.95 4.20 -9.06
CA ILE A 113 5.31 3.57 -7.79
C ILE A 113 4.81 2.14 -7.86
N ASP A 114 5.71 1.16 -7.91
CA ASP A 114 5.37 -0.27 -7.88
C ASP A 114 5.69 -0.84 -6.50
N LEU A 115 4.66 -1.29 -5.81
CA LEU A 115 4.73 -1.87 -4.47
C LEU A 115 4.67 -3.38 -4.58
N LYS A 116 5.73 -4.06 -4.18
CA LYS A 116 5.77 -5.54 -4.17
C LYS A 116 5.71 -6.03 -2.74
N ARG A 117 4.70 -6.81 -2.43
CA ARG A 117 4.58 -7.46 -1.13
C ARG A 117 5.60 -8.60 -1.00
N SER A 118 6.06 -8.83 0.21
CA SER A 118 6.86 -10.01 0.51
C SER A 118 5.98 -11.25 0.52
N HIS A 119 6.43 -12.30 -0.10
CA HIS A 119 5.82 -13.62 0.01
C HIS A 119 6.89 -14.69 -0.02
N ARG A 120 6.60 -15.79 0.62
CA ARG A 120 7.46 -16.96 0.63
C ARG A 120 7.58 -17.54 -0.78
N ARG A 121 8.59 -18.34 -0.96
CA ARG A 121 8.79 -19.12 -2.18
C ARG A 121 8.71 -20.59 -1.82
N PHE A 122 8.64 -21.47 -2.81
CA PHE A 122 8.66 -22.92 -2.61
C PHE A 122 10.03 -23.40 -2.03
N VAL A 123 10.25 -23.03 -0.79
CA VAL A 123 11.48 -23.35 -0.03
C VAL A 123 11.04 -24.03 1.26
N LYS A 124 11.71 -25.10 1.64
CA LYS A 124 11.40 -25.79 2.89
C LYS A 124 11.83 -24.93 4.09
N SER A 125 10.89 -24.18 4.66
CA SER A 125 11.13 -23.30 5.81
C SER A 125 10.22 -23.57 7.01
N GLY A 126 9.14 -24.35 6.85
CA GLY A 126 8.18 -24.65 7.92
C GLY A 126 7.34 -23.41 8.32
N TRP A 127 6.86 -23.43 9.55
CA TRP A 127 6.02 -22.38 10.13
C TRP A 127 6.87 -21.23 10.68
N GLU A 128 6.37 -20.02 10.52
CA GLU A 128 6.87 -18.81 11.16
C GLU A 128 5.71 -17.98 11.66
N PHE A 129 5.82 -17.48 12.88
CA PHE A 129 4.84 -16.63 13.54
C PHE A 129 5.52 -15.33 13.96
N ILE A 130 4.95 -14.20 13.59
CA ILE A 130 5.46 -12.88 13.94
C ILE A 130 4.31 -12.11 14.60
N VAL A 131 4.59 -11.47 15.74
CA VAL A 131 3.67 -10.54 16.40
C VAL A 131 4.43 -9.26 16.68
N ASN A 132 3.84 -8.14 16.27
CA ASN A 132 4.36 -6.81 16.51
C ASN A 132 3.30 -5.98 17.23
N SER A 133 3.72 -5.17 18.20
CA SER A 133 2.83 -4.23 18.85
C SER A 133 3.53 -2.89 19.09
N GLY A 134 2.77 -1.82 19.07
CA GLY A 134 3.28 -0.48 19.31
C GLY A 134 2.24 0.43 19.93
N TYR A 135 2.73 1.48 20.60
CA TYR A 135 1.92 2.53 21.16
C TYR A 135 2.56 3.89 20.87
N GLU A 136 1.77 4.82 20.36
CA GLU A 136 2.18 6.21 20.17
C GLU A 136 1.43 7.10 21.15
N SER A 137 2.15 7.82 22.02
CA SER A 137 1.55 8.56 23.12
C SER A 137 0.82 9.83 22.70
N ASN A 138 1.23 10.45 21.58
CA ASN A 138 0.66 11.73 21.13
C ASN A 138 -0.83 11.62 20.81
N ASN A 139 -1.21 10.62 20.01
CA ASN A 139 -2.56 10.32 19.56
C ASN A 139 -3.12 9.03 20.18
N ARG A 140 -2.49 8.52 21.24
CA ARG A 140 -2.83 7.25 21.91
C ARG A 140 -3.02 6.09 20.94
N GLN A 141 -2.29 6.12 19.85
CA GLN A 141 -2.43 5.10 18.80
C GLN A 141 -1.96 3.75 19.28
N LYS A 142 -2.82 2.77 19.17
CA LYS A 142 -2.54 1.35 19.40
C LYS A 142 -2.29 0.68 18.07
N ILE A 143 -1.19 -0.05 17.96
CA ILE A 143 -0.79 -0.76 16.74
C ILE A 143 -0.56 -2.23 17.11
N ILE A 144 -1.24 -3.13 16.42
CA ILE A 144 -1.07 -4.57 16.58
C ILE A 144 -0.95 -5.19 15.19
N GLY A 145 0.15 -5.90 14.96
CA GLY A 145 0.40 -6.63 13.73
C GLY A 145 0.72 -8.10 14.01
N SER A 146 0.29 -8.99 13.14
CA SER A 146 0.66 -10.39 13.19
C SER A 146 0.82 -10.96 11.79
N ALA A 147 1.80 -11.86 11.62
CA ALA A 147 1.97 -12.62 10.40
C ALA A 147 2.10 -14.12 10.74
N ILE A 148 1.49 -14.95 9.89
CA ILE A 148 1.59 -16.42 9.95
C ILE A 148 2.00 -16.88 8.57
N ASN A 149 3.17 -17.50 8.49
CA ASN A 149 3.76 -17.93 7.25
C ASN A 149 4.13 -19.41 7.33
N TYR A 150 3.95 -20.10 6.22
CA TYR A 150 4.39 -21.47 6.04
C TYR A 150 4.95 -21.66 4.65
N ALA A 151 5.99 -22.44 4.50
CA ALA A 151 6.45 -22.85 3.19
C ALA A 151 7.12 -24.24 3.21
N ASP A 152 6.87 -24.98 2.14
CA ASP A 152 7.59 -26.18 1.80
C ASP A 152 7.95 -26.21 0.29
N SER A 153 8.34 -27.37 -0.22
CA SER A 153 8.73 -27.52 -1.62
C SER A 153 7.57 -27.46 -2.62
N LEU A 154 6.33 -27.63 -2.18
CA LEU A 154 5.12 -27.71 -2.99
C LEU A 154 4.15 -26.58 -2.75
N PHE A 155 4.09 -26.07 -1.51
CA PHE A 155 3.10 -25.11 -1.07
C PHE A 155 3.72 -24.02 -0.19
N TYR A 156 3.20 -22.81 -0.26
CA TYR A 156 3.44 -21.77 0.71
C TYR A 156 2.17 -20.96 0.97
N ILE A 157 2.09 -20.38 2.13
CA ILE A 157 1.09 -19.40 2.51
C ILE A 157 1.73 -18.34 3.39
N ASP A 158 1.46 -17.08 3.07
CA ASP A 158 1.84 -15.92 3.84
C ASP A 158 0.58 -15.14 4.19
N THR A 159 0.42 -14.81 5.45
CA THR A 159 -0.67 -13.97 5.93
C THR A 159 -0.12 -12.85 6.78
N ASP A 160 -0.70 -11.67 6.65
CA ASP A 160 -0.36 -10.49 7.45
C ASP A 160 -1.64 -9.77 7.86
N VAL A 161 -1.71 -9.35 9.11
CA VAL A 161 -2.81 -8.55 9.67
C VAL A 161 -2.19 -7.36 10.38
N MET A 162 -2.69 -6.17 10.12
CA MET A 162 -2.33 -4.96 10.84
C MET A 162 -3.58 -4.21 11.29
N PHE A 163 -3.64 -3.89 12.57
CA PHE A 163 -4.69 -3.08 13.16
C PHE A 163 -4.09 -1.81 13.76
N ARG A 164 -4.72 -0.67 13.49
CA ARG A 164 -4.35 0.65 14.03
C ARG A 164 -5.61 1.33 14.54
N ASP A 165 -5.54 1.88 15.74
CA ASP A 165 -6.62 2.67 16.36
C ASP A 165 -6.00 3.90 17.02
N ALA A 166 -6.28 5.07 16.48
CA ALA A 166 -5.72 6.35 16.90
C ALA A 166 -6.82 7.32 17.32
N GLU A 167 -6.61 7.98 18.45
CA GLU A 167 -7.40 9.12 18.89
C GLU A 167 -6.87 10.42 18.24
N ASN A 168 -7.46 11.54 18.54
CA ASN A 168 -6.97 12.85 18.11
C ASN A 168 -5.53 13.09 18.56
N TYR A 169 -4.69 13.63 17.70
CA TYR A 169 -3.32 14.00 18.07
C TYR A 169 -3.26 15.39 18.69
N LYS A 170 -2.15 15.64 19.40
CA LYS A 170 -1.89 16.92 20.04
C LYS A 170 -0.79 17.67 19.32
N ALA A 171 -1.06 18.96 19.06
CA ALA A 171 -0.10 19.92 18.56
C ALA A 171 0.75 20.54 19.70
N GLY A 172 1.51 21.58 19.39
CA GLY A 172 2.26 22.35 20.39
C GLY A 172 1.35 22.84 21.53
N ASN A 173 1.93 23.02 22.71
CA ASN A 173 1.20 23.41 23.92
C ASN A 173 0.10 22.43 24.37
N ASN A 174 0.18 21.17 23.95
CA ASN A 174 -0.78 20.13 24.29
C ASN A 174 -2.21 20.39 23.75
N GLU A 175 -2.35 21.23 22.73
CA GLU A 175 -3.59 21.52 22.06
C GLU A 175 -4.07 20.29 21.26
N GLU A 176 -5.30 19.83 21.53
CA GLU A 176 -5.89 18.71 20.79
C GLU A 176 -6.42 19.18 19.43
N ILE A 177 -6.01 18.49 18.38
CA ILE A 177 -6.50 18.74 17.03
C ILE A 177 -7.69 17.83 16.78
N GLU A 178 -8.87 18.42 16.83
CA GLU A 178 -10.12 17.70 16.57
C GLU A 178 -10.17 17.13 15.16
N PHE A 179 -10.91 16.03 14.99
CA PHE A 179 -11.07 15.31 13.71
C PHE A 179 -9.74 14.83 13.13
N SER A 180 -8.86 14.31 13.97
CA SER A 180 -7.58 13.73 13.54
C SER A 180 -7.43 12.24 13.90
N GLN A 181 -8.48 11.65 14.45
CA GLN A 181 -8.55 10.23 14.81
C GLN A 181 -8.74 9.35 13.56
N PHE A 182 -8.38 8.06 13.67
CA PHE A 182 -8.70 7.05 12.66
C PHE A 182 -8.64 5.63 13.22
N ARG A 183 -9.30 4.70 12.53
CA ARG A 183 -9.19 3.27 12.76
C ARG A 183 -8.96 2.56 11.45
N LYS A 184 -8.01 1.63 11.42
CA LYS A 184 -7.65 0.88 10.22
C LYS A 184 -7.43 -0.60 10.54
N LEU A 185 -7.94 -1.46 9.67
CA LEU A 185 -7.61 -2.89 9.60
C LEU A 185 -7.10 -3.20 8.19
N ASN A 186 -5.92 -3.79 8.11
CA ASN A 186 -5.38 -4.35 6.88
C ASN A 186 -5.17 -5.85 7.06
N PHE A 187 -5.63 -6.62 6.11
CA PHE A 187 -5.39 -8.07 6.02
C PHE A 187 -4.85 -8.39 4.63
N SER A 188 -3.82 -9.19 4.56
CA SER A 188 -3.36 -9.73 3.30
C SER A 188 -3.01 -11.21 3.41
N ALA A 189 -3.25 -11.95 2.35
CA ALA A 189 -2.81 -13.33 2.25
C ALA A 189 -2.34 -13.62 0.83
N THR A 190 -1.30 -14.46 0.71
CA THR A 190 -0.80 -14.97 -0.56
C THR A 190 -0.48 -16.45 -0.39
N SER A 191 -0.99 -17.29 -1.26
CA SER A 191 -0.70 -18.71 -1.27
C SER A 191 -0.26 -19.18 -2.64
N GLY A 192 0.73 -20.06 -2.66
CA GLY A 192 1.25 -20.64 -3.89
C GLY A 192 1.29 -22.16 -3.85
N TYR A 193 0.97 -22.79 -4.96
CA TYR A 193 1.01 -24.22 -5.14
C TYR A 193 1.77 -24.61 -6.41
N LYS A 194 2.69 -25.56 -6.28
CA LYS A 194 3.48 -26.08 -7.38
C LYS A 194 2.75 -27.26 -8.03
N LEU A 195 2.18 -27.03 -9.21
CA LEU A 195 1.48 -28.08 -9.97
C LEU A 195 2.45 -29.13 -10.53
N THR A 196 3.61 -28.66 -11.01
CA THR A 196 4.70 -29.51 -11.51
C THR A 196 6.04 -28.82 -11.22
N LYS A 197 7.16 -29.44 -11.58
CA LYS A 197 8.49 -28.83 -11.40
C LYS A 197 8.65 -27.45 -12.06
N ASN A 198 7.86 -27.20 -13.11
CA ASN A 198 7.95 -25.98 -13.92
C ASN A 198 6.63 -25.21 -14.06
N LYS A 199 5.57 -25.60 -13.35
CA LYS A 199 4.27 -24.90 -13.32
C LYS A 199 3.85 -24.64 -11.90
N SER A 200 3.37 -23.44 -11.61
CA SER A 200 2.79 -23.07 -10.32
C SER A 200 1.62 -22.12 -10.49
N ILE A 201 0.74 -22.13 -9.50
CA ILE A 201 -0.32 -21.15 -9.34
C ILE A 201 -0.10 -20.40 -8.03
N GLU A 202 -0.54 -19.15 -8.00
CA GLU A 202 -0.50 -18.28 -6.83
C GLU A 202 -1.81 -17.51 -6.75
N ALA A 203 -2.43 -17.50 -5.59
CA ALA A 203 -3.61 -16.70 -5.31
C ALA A 203 -3.29 -15.68 -4.22
N SER A 204 -3.82 -14.48 -4.34
CA SER A 204 -3.63 -13.45 -3.32
C SER A 204 -4.90 -12.66 -3.05
N VAL A 205 -5.00 -12.14 -1.83
CA VAL A 205 -6.04 -11.22 -1.40
C VAL A 205 -5.42 -10.13 -0.55
N ILE A 206 -5.94 -8.91 -0.70
CA ILE A 206 -5.74 -7.79 0.20
C ILE A 206 -7.14 -7.29 0.57
N TYR A 207 -7.39 -7.14 1.85
CA TYR A 207 -8.57 -6.47 2.39
C TYR A 207 -8.11 -5.34 3.30
N ASP A 208 -8.48 -4.12 2.97
CA ASP A 208 -8.18 -2.93 3.77
C ASP A 208 -9.48 -2.24 4.15
N LYS A 209 -9.60 -1.82 5.39
CA LYS A 209 -10.75 -1.10 5.88
C LYS A 209 -10.34 -0.02 6.85
N ALA A 210 -10.66 1.22 6.51
CA ALA A 210 -10.52 2.34 7.41
C ALA A 210 -11.90 2.95 7.73
N THR A 211 -12.08 3.31 8.99
CA THR A 211 -13.31 3.91 9.52
C THR A 211 -12.97 5.00 10.51
N ASN A 212 -13.95 5.88 10.75
CA ASN A 212 -13.77 6.97 11.71
C ASN A 212 -12.54 7.84 11.41
N VAL A 213 -12.27 8.12 10.14
CA VAL A 213 -11.09 8.86 9.72
C VAL A 213 -11.39 10.34 9.66
N GLY A 214 -10.82 11.11 10.56
CA GLY A 214 -10.95 12.56 10.61
C GLY A 214 -9.91 13.28 9.75
N TYR A 215 -10.30 14.42 9.19
CA TYR A 215 -9.45 15.30 8.40
C TYR A 215 -9.53 16.74 8.90
N PRO A 216 -8.62 17.17 9.79
CA PRO A 216 -8.68 18.53 10.38
C PRO A 216 -8.66 19.65 9.35
N ALA A 217 -8.03 19.40 8.19
CA ALA A 217 -7.89 20.39 7.12
C ALA A 217 -9.10 20.46 6.18
N LEU A 218 -10.10 19.57 6.33
CA LEU A 218 -11.25 19.45 5.44
C LEU A 218 -12.56 19.60 6.22
N PRO A 219 -13.66 20.01 5.56
CA PRO A 219 -14.97 20.14 6.22
C PRO A 219 -15.73 18.81 6.37
N MET A 220 -15.12 17.69 6.04
CA MET A 220 -15.73 16.35 6.04
C MET A 220 -14.73 15.30 6.50
N ASP A 221 -15.26 14.15 6.88
CA ASP A 221 -14.53 12.98 7.37
C ASP A 221 -14.81 11.77 6.46
N VAL A 222 -13.94 10.75 6.53
CA VAL A 222 -14.21 9.46 5.89
C VAL A 222 -14.85 8.52 6.89
N SER A 223 -16.11 8.21 6.66
CA SER A 223 -16.85 7.23 7.45
C SER A 223 -16.48 5.81 7.10
N LEU A 224 -16.19 5.53 5.81
CA LEU A 224 -15.75 4.23 5.31
C LEU A 224 -14.79 4.42 4.12
N ALA A 225 -13.63 3.79 4.21
CA ALA A 225 -12.78 3.46 3.08
C ALA A 225 -12.50 1.95 3.13
N GLU A 226 -12.90 1.22 2.09
CA GLU A 226 -12.81 -0.24 2.05
C GLU A 226 -12.30 -0.69 0.69
N ALA A 227 -11.30 -1.55 0.67
CA ALA A 227 -10.72 -2.12 -0.54
C ALA A 227 -10.62 -3.63 -0.44
N LEU A 228 -11.07 -4.33 -1.47
CA LEU A 228 -10.82 -5.75 -1.69
C LEU A 228 -10.08 -5.91 -3.02
N ILE A 229 -8.88 -6.45 -2.97
CA ILE A 229 -8.03 -6.68 -4.14
C ILE A 229 -7.66 -8.16 -4.16
N THR A 230 -7.95 -8.85 -5.25
CA THR A 230 -7.69 -10.28 -5.41
C THR A 230 -6.93 -10.57 -6.68
N SER A 231 -6.10 -11.61 -6.68
CA SER A 231 -5.43 -12.06 -7.91
C SER A 231 -5.23 -13.56 -7.96
N LEU A 232 -5.17 -14.06 -9.19
CA LEU A 232 -4.77 -15.43 -9.52
C LEU A 232 -3.67 -15.36 -10.58
N LYS A 233 -2.51 -15.94 -10.27
CA LYS A 233 -1.34 -15.94 -11.14
C LYS A 233 -0.94 -17.37 -11.50
N PHE A 234 -0.72 -17.62 -12.78
CA PHE A 234 -0.15 -18.84 -13.30
C PHE A 234 1.25 -18.58 -13.82
N ASN A 235 2.22 -19.35 -13.38
CA ASN A 235 3.60 -19.31 -13.85
C ASN A 235 3.97 -20.62 -14.53
N TYR A 236 4.59 -20.51 -15.69
CA TYR A 236 5.16 -21.63 -16.43
C TYR A 236 6.57 -21.33 -16.92
N LYS A 237 7.52 -22.18 -16.57
CA LYS A 237 8.90 -22.15 -17.05
C LYS A 237 9.09 -23.26 -18.08
N PRO A 238 8.86 -22.99 -19.38
CA PRO A 238 9.05 -24.01 -20.42
C PRO A 238 10.53 -24.40 -20.53
N LYS A 239 10.78 -25.61 -20.98
CA LYS A 239 12.11 -26.05 -21.39
C LYS A 239 12.37 -25.56 -22.82
N SER A 240 12.44 -24.26 -23.02
CA SER A 240 12.65 -23.63 -24.32
C SER A 240 13.82 -22.68 -24.26
N ALA A 241 14.59 -22.60 -25.34
CA ALA A 241 15.66 -21.62 -25.44
C ALA A 241 15.15 -20.19 -25.73
N GLN A 242 13.88 -20.05 -26.12
CA GLN A 242 13.30 -18.75 -26.53
C GLN A 242 12.40 -18.13 -25.48
N ILE A 243 11.87 -18.92 -24.54
CA ILE A 243 10.95 -18.46 -23.51
C ILE A 243 11.45 -18.93 -22.14
N ASP A 244 11.94 -18.02 -21.33
CA ASP A 244 12.42 -18.31 -19.98
C ASP A 244 11.28 -18.49 -18.99
N ASN A 245 10.24 -17.67 -19.11
CA ASN A 245 9.10 -17.68 -18.22
C ASN A 245 7.85 -17.17 -18.92
N TRP A 246 6.72 -17.81 -18.65
CA TRP A 246 5.38 -17.36 -19.04
C TRP A 246 4.58 -17.10 -17.77
N GLU A 247 4.10 -15.88 -17.62
CA GLU A 247 3.23 -15.48 -16.52
C GLU A 247 1.90 -14.99 -17.05
N THR A 248 0.82 -15.49 -16.47
CA THR A 248 -0.53 -14.97 -16.68
C THR A 248 -1.12 -14.62 -15.34
N LYS A 249 -1.57 -13.38 -15.18
CA LYS A 249 -2.23 -12.88 -13.96
C LYS A 249 -3.61 -12.34 -14.30
N LEU A 250 -4.60 -12.82 -13.57
CA LEU A 250 -5.94 -12.26 -13.51
C LEU A 250 -6.08 -11.57 -12.15
N TYR A 251 -6.69 -10.40 -12.12
CA TYR A 251 -6.96 -9.72 -10.85
C TYR A 251 -8.29 -8.96 -10.93
N TYR A 252 -8.87 -8.77 -9.77
CA TYR A 252 -10.08 -8.00 -9.56
C TYR A 252 -9.90 -7.14 -8.30
N ASN A 253 -10.37 -5.92 -8.35
CA ASN A 253 -10.44 -5.05 -7.19
C ASN A 253 -11.82 -4.39 -7.12
N THR A 254 -12.27 -4.10 -5.91
CA THR A 254 -13.40 -3.23 -5.63
C THR A 254 -13.07 -2.35 -4.46
N ILE A 255 -13.33 -1.06 -4.60
CA ILE A 255 -13.00 -0.03 -3.61
C ILE A 255 -14.26 0.81 -3.37
N THR A 256 -14.60 0.95 -2.10
CA THR A 256 -15.70 1.81 -1.64
C THR A 256 -15.14 2.91 -0.77
N HIS A 257 -15.58 4.12 -1.01
CA HIS A 257 -15.20 5.30 -0.23
C HIS A 257 -16.44 6.14 0.07
N THR A 258 -16.67 6.45 1.34
CA THR A 258 -17.79 7.32 1.76
C THR A 258 -17.25 8.43 2.64
N MET A 259 -17.49 9.65 2.22
CA MET A 259 -17.20 10.88 2.98
C MET A 259 -18.49 11.53 3.39
N ASP A 260 -18.54 12.05 4.61
CA ASP A 260 -19.66 12.84 5.11
C ASP A 260 -19.20 13.91 6.12
N ASP A 261 -20.09 14.85 6.39
CA ASP A 261 -19.89 15.93 7.37
C ASP A 261 -20.74 15.77 8.64
N THR A 262 -21.33 14.59 8.84
CA THR A 262 -22.30 14.34 9.93
C THR A 262 -21.74 14.58 11.33
N LYS A 263 -20.43 14.48 11.49
CA LYS A 263 -19.72 14.77 12.76
C LYS A 263 -19.27 16.22 12.91
N ARG A 264 -19.50 17.06 11.90
CA ARG A 264 -19.03 18.45 11.88
C ARG A 264 -20.10 19.40 12.41
N PRO A 265 -19.90 20.06 13.57
CA PRO A 265 -20.96 20.79 14.26
C PRO A 265 -21.42 22.10 13.58
N ASN A 266 -20.61 22.66 12.69
CA ASN A 266 -20.84 24.01 12.14
C ASN A 266 -20.76 24.05 10.61
N VAL A 267 -21.15 22.98 9.93
CA VAL A 267 -21.14 22.95 8.46
C VAL A 267 -22.50 23.40 7.93
N PRO A 268 -22.55 24.45 7.08
CA PRO A 268 -23.82 25.00 6.59
C PRO A 268 -24.56 24.09 5.60
N ILE A 269 -23.90 23.08 5.04
CA ILE A 269 -24.46 22.14 4.06
C ILE A 269 -24.05 20.74 4.47
N HIS A 270 -25.01 19.83 4.64
CA HIS A 270 -24.75 18.42 4.82
C HIS A 270 -24.30 17.78 3.51
N MET A 271 -23.14 17.15 3.55
CA MET A 271 -22.56 16.45 2.41
C MET A 271 -22.52 14.95 2.69
N ASP A 272 -22.91 14.15 1.71
CA ASP A 272 -22.75 12.69 1.68
C ASP A 272 -22.22 12.33 0.29
N MET A 273 -20.99 11.82 0.22
CA MET A 273 -20.28 11.60 -1.02
C MET A 273 -19.77 10.15 -1.08
N PRO A 274 -20.62 9.19 -1.46
CA PRO A 274 -20.18 7.84 -1.73
C PRO A 274 -19.46 7.76 -3.08
N GLY A 275 -18.39 7.00 -3.12
CA GLY A 275 -17.62 6.67 -4.32
C GLY A 275 -17.27 5.19 -4.36
N TRP A 276 -17.15 4.65 -5.55
CA TRP A 276 -16.67 3.28 -5.76
C TRP A 276 -15.87 3.17 -7.04
N SER A 277 -15.01 2.16 -7.09
CA SER A 277 -14.18 1.80 -8.24
C SER A 277 -14.02 0.28 -8.28
N ASP A 278 -14.21 -0.30 -9.48
CA ASP A 278 -14.05 -1.73 -9.74
C ASP A 278 -13.04 -1.97 -10.88
#